data_0d07ca8e7bb21207dc5d430d19d2aa40
#
_entry.id   0d07ca8e7bb21207dc5d430d19d2aa40
#
_cell.length_a   1.000
_cell.length_b   1.000
_cell.length_c   1.000
_cell.angle_alpha   90.00
_cell.angle_beta   90.00
_cell.angle_gamma   90.00
#
_symmetry.space_group_name_H-M   'P 1'
#
loop_
_entity.id
_entity.type
_entity.pdbx_description
1 polymer ?
#
loop_
_entity_poly.entity_id
_entity_poly.type
_entity_poly.pdbx_seq_one_letter_code
_entity_poly.pdbx_strand_id
1 'polypeptide(L)'
;MLPVLRSDFSNVKIEPIFEEMVDFDTFAKSDFRAVKILACEAVPKSKKLLKFTLDDGERKDRVILSGIHEYYEPEELVGKTAIAIVNLPPRKMMGIDSEGMLISAVHEEDGHEGLNLLMVNDRIPAGAKLY
;
A
#
# COMPACT_ATOMS: atom_id res chain seq x y z
N MET A 1 3.96 -20.98 -14.05
CA MET A 1 5.09 -20.33 -14.75
C MET A 1 5.98 -19.64 -13.76
N LEU A 2 7.27 -19.92 -13.81
CA LEU A 2 8.22 -19.24 -12.94
C LEU A 2 8.49 -17.84 -13.47
N PRO A 3 8.61 -16.83 -12.59
CA PRO A 3 8.98 -15.50 -13.03
C PRO A 3 10.40 -15.50 -13.62
N VAL A 4 10.61 -14.69 -14.64
CA VAL A 4 11.93 -14.48 -15.23
C VAL A 4 12.68 -13.49 -14.37
N LEU A 5 13.86 -13.87 -13.88
CA LEU A 5 14.72 -12.96 -13.14
C LEU A 5 15.40 -11.99 -14.10
N ARG A 6 15.32 -10.72 -13.80
CA ARG A 6 16.01 -9.70 -14.57
C ARG A 6 17.50 -9.72 -14.19
N SER A 7 18.36 -9.70 -15.17
CA SER A 7 19.80 -9.58 -14.97
C SER A 7 20.33 -8.22 -15.38
N ASP A 8 19.54 -7.41 -16.08
CA ASP A 8 19.91 -6.09 -16.54
C ASP A 8 18.90 -5.06 -16.10
N PHE A 9 19.35 -4.12 -15.27
CA PHE A 9 18.54 -3.02 -14.76
C PHE A 9 19.09 -1.65 -15.21
N SER A 10 19.78 -1.60 -16.35
CA SER A 10 20.42 -0.36 -16.81
C SER A 10 19.42 0.77 -17.07
N ASN A 11 18.16 0.45 -17.40
CA ASN A 11 17.10 1.40 -17.64
C ASN A 11 16.13 1.55 -16.44
N VAL A 12 16.49 0.94 -15.30
CA VAL A 12 15.69 0.99 -14.08
C VAL A 12 16.35 1.95 -13.11
N LYS A 13 15.55 2.82 -12.53
CA LYS A 13 16.01 3.78 -11.52
C LYS A 13 15.22 3.60 -10.23
N ILE A 14 15.94 3.72 -9.13
CA ILE A 14 15.35 3.72 -7.79
C ILE A 14 15.74 5.03 -7.10
N GLU A 15 14.94 5.43 -6.14
CA GLU A 15 15.24 6.59 -5.32
C GLU A 15 16.50 6.29 -4.47
N PRO A 16 17.51 7.19 -4.47
CA PRO A 16 18.73 6.95 -3.71
C PRO A 16 18.48 6.89 -2.20
N ILE A 17 19.30 6.13 -1.51
CA ILE A 17 19.24 6.05 -0.04
C ILE A 17 19.97 7.27 0.51
N PHE A 18 19.21 8.23 1.05
CA PHE A 18 19.79 9.46 1.59
C PHE A 18 19.00 10.04 2.77
N GLU A 19 18.04 9.29 3.28
CA GLU A 19 17.29 9.74 4.45
C GLU A 19 18.16 9.72 5.70
N GLU A 20 17.86 10.63 6.62
CA GLU A 20 18.55 10.67 7.91
C GLU A 20 18.24 9.42 8.72
N MET A 21 19.15 9.08 9.63
CA MET A 21 18.92 7.96 10.53
C MET A 21 17.72 8.25 11.43
N VAL A 22 16.86 7.26 11.60
CA VAL A 22 15.76 7.30 12.56
C VAL A 22 16.11 6.38 13.71
N ASP A 23 15.92 6.85 14.95
CA ASP A 23 16.20 6.01 16.12
C ASP A 23 15.15 4.91 16.23
N PHE A 24 15.56 3.79 16.81
CA PHE A 24 14.71 2.60 16.89
C PHE A 24 13.41 2.87 17.65
N ASP A 25 13.47 3.60 18.76
CA ASP A 25 12.28 3.87 19.58
C ASP A 25 11.22 4.67 18.81
N THR A 26 11.67 5.62 18.01
CA THR A 26 10.75 6.40 17.14
C THR A 26 10.16 5.52 16.08
N PHE A 27 10.99 4.72 15.38
CA PHE A 27 10.51 3.78 14.36
C PHE A 27 9.53 2.77 14.95
N ALA A 28 9.82 2.25 16.13
CA ALA A 28 9.00 1.22 16.78
C ALA A 28 7.58 1.70 17.13
N LYS A 29 7.33 3.02 17.11
CA LYS A 29 5.99 3.56 17.29
C LYS A 29 5.11 3.37 16.07
N SER A 30 5.70 3.12 14.91
CA SER A 30 4.93 2.84 13.68
C SER A 30 4.31 1.46 13.77
N ASP A 31 2.99 1.40 13.57
CA ASP A 31 2.26 0.14 13.68
C ASP A 31 1.85 -0.33 12.27
N PHE A 32 2.59 -1.32 11.76
CA PHE A 32 2.31 -1.93 10.46
C PHE A 32 1.54 -3.22 10.65
N ARG A 33 0.44 -3.35 9.92
CA ARG A 33 -0.43 -4.53 10.00
C ARG A 33 -0.73 -5.09 8.62
N ALA A 34 -0.95 -6.39 8.55
CA ALA A 34 -1.59 -7.00 7.40
C ALA A 34 -3.07 -6.63 7.44
N VAL A 35 -3.61 -6.18 6.31
CA VAL A 35 -5.00 -5.77 6.20
C VAL A 35 -5.65 -6.49 5.02
N LYS A 36 -6.86 -7.01 5.21
CA LYS A 36 -7.59 -7.70 4.16
C LYS A 36 -8.44 -6.69 3.40
N ILE A 37 -8.31 -6.68 2.09
CA ILE A 37 -9.09 -5.79 1.22
C ILE A 37 -10.47 -6.41 1.01
N LEU A 38 -11.48 -5.84 1.67
CA LEU A 38 -12.86 -6.30 1.57
C LEU A 38 -13.57 -5.68 0.40
N ALA A 39 -13.26 -4.43 0.09
CA ALA A 39 -13.83 -3.70 -1.03
C ALA A 39 -12.82 -2.70 -1.56
N CYS A 40 -12.90 -2.39 -2.82
CA CYS A 40 -12.06 -1.40 -3.48
C CYS A 40 -12.86 -0.74 -4.57
N GLU A 41 -12.87 0.59 -4.61
CA GLU A 41 -13.66 1.32 -5.60
C GLU A 41 -12.96 2.61 -6.00
N ALA A 42 -13.21 3.05 -7.24
CA ALA A 42 -12.70 4.33 -7.71
C ALA A 42 -13.39 5.47 -6.96
N VAL A 43 -12.64 6.53 -6.69
CA VAL A 43 -13.20 7.73 -6.04
C VAL A 43 -13.74 8.65 -7.12
N PRO A 44 -15.02 9.06 -7.07
CA PRO A 44 -15.57 9.99 -8.06
C PRO A 44 -14.75 11.28 -8.13
N LYS A 45 -14.56 11.78 -9.35
CA LYS A 45 -13.78 12.99 -9.65
C LYS A 45 -12.28 12.86 -9.39
N SER A 46 -11.77 11.68 -9.09
CA SER A 46 -10.34 11.43 -8.99
C SER A 46 -9.93 10.37 -10.02
N LYS A 47 -8.86 10.65 -10.74
CA LYS A 47 -8.29 9.68 -11.70
C LYS A 47 -7.31 8.73 -11.03
N LYS A 48 -6.80 9.10 -9.85
CA LYS A 48 -5.70 8.38 -9.20
C LYS A 48 -6.12 7.60 -7.97
N LEU A 49 -7.16 8.05 -7.27
CA LEU A 49 -7.49 7.49 -5.97
C LEU A 49 -8.37 6.25 -6.08
N LEU A 50 -7.99 5.24 -5.33
CA LEU A 50 -8.84 4.11 -4.98
C LEU A 50 -9.19 4.20 -3.51
N LYS A 51 -10.44 3.88 -3.18
CA LYS A 51 -10.91 3.78 -1.80
C LYS A 51 -10.97 2.34 -1.39
N PHE A 52 -10.24 2.00 -0.35
CA PHE A 52 -10.18 0.65 0.20
C PHE A 52 -10.98 0.56 1.47
N THR A 53 -11.81 -0.47 1.58
CA THR A 53 -12.44 -0.86 2.84
C THR A 53 -11.74 -2.10 3.33
N LEU A 54 -11.20 -2.04 4.54
CA LEU A 54 -10.22 -3.00 5.03
C LEU A 54 -10.64 -3.62 6.35
N ASP A 55 -10.36 -4.92 6.49
CA ASP A 55 -10.36 -5.61 7.77
C ASP A 55 -8.96 -5.46 8.37
N ASP A 56 -8.84 -4.79 9.49
CA ASP A 56 -7.55 -4.55 10.16
C ASP A 56 -7.34 -5.47 11.38
N GLY A 57 -8.22 -6.45 11.56
CA GLY A 57 -8.17 -7.36 12.69
C GLY A 57 -9.02 -6.92 13.87
N GLU A 58 -9.28 -5.63 14.02
CA GLU A 58 -10.16 -5.09 15.06
C GLU A 58 -11.53 -4.74 14.50
N ARG A 59 -11.57 -4.14 13.32
CA ARG A 59 -12.81 -3.76 12.64
C ARG A 59 -12.69 -4.00 11.14
N LYS A 60 -13.83 -4.06 10.47
CA LYS A 60 -13.92 -4.38 9.04
C LYS A 60 -14.32 -3.18 8.18
N ASP A 61 -14.27 -1.99 8.74
CA ASP A 61 -14.67 -0.76 8.08
C ASP A 61 -13.58 0.31 8.05
N ARG A 62 -12.31 -0.08 8.25
CA ARG A 62 -11.21 0.87 8.09
C ARG A 62 -11.15 1.33 6.64
N VAL A 63 -11.07 2.63 6.43
CA VAL A 63 -10.99 3.21 5.09
C VAL A 63 -9.61 3.80 4.88
N ILE A 64 -8.96 3.42 3.78
CA ILE A 64 -7.70 4.04 3.33
C ILE A 64 -7.86 4.40 1.86
N LEU A 65 -7.42 5.60 1.51
CA LEU A 65 -7.35 6.03 0.11
C LEU A 65 -5.90 5.97 -0.34
N SER A 66 -5.68 5.50 -1.57
CA SER A 66 -4.34 5.41 -2.14
C SER A 66 -4.37 5.78 -3.62
N GLY A 67 -3.36 6.51 -4.06
CA GLY A 67 -3.26 7.00 -5.43
C GLY A 67 -2.71 5.98 -6.42
N ILE A 68 -3.24 4.77 -6.43
CA ILE A 68 -2.69 3.67 -7.23
C ILE A 68 -3.61 3.17 -8.35
N HIS A 69 -4.66 3.93 -8.68
CA HIS A 69 -5.63 3.51 -9.70
C HIS A 69 -5.01 3.33 -11.10
N GLU A 70 -3.95 4.08 -11.42
CA GLU A 70 -3.27 3.88 -12.72
C GLU A 70 -2.62 2.50 -12.84
N TYR A 71 -2.34 1.83 -11.72
CA TYR A 71 -1.60 0.56 -11.70
C TYR A 71 -2.49 -0.65 -11.47
N TYR A 72 -3.67 -0.45 -10.87
CA TYR A 72 -4.57 -1.55 -10.50
C TYR A 72 -6.02 -1.20 -10.77
N GLU A 73 -6.75 -2.17 -11.28
CA GLU A 73 -8.20 -2.09 -11.27
C GLU A 73 -8.73 -2.60 -9.93
N PRO A 74 -9.81 -2.01 -9.39
CA PRO A 74 -10.35 -2.44 -8.08
C PRO A 74 -10.56 -3.95 -7.97
N GLU A 75 -11.03 -4.58 -9.02
CA GLU A 75 -11.35 -6.02 -9.04
C GLU A 75 -10.13 -6.90 -8.78
N GLU A 76 -8.94 -6.42 -9.17
CA GLU A 76 -7.70 -7.18 -8.97
C GLU A 76 -7.31 -7.26 -7.50
N LEU A 77 -7.77 -6.32 -6.69
CA LEU A 77 -7.27 -6.14 -5.33
C LEU A 77 -8.21 -6.71 -4.26
N VAL A 78 -9.48 -6.85 -4.55
CA VAL A 78 -10.45 -7.38 -3.57
C VAL A 78 -10.06 -8.82 -3.19
N GLY A 79 -10.04 -9.10 -1.90
CA GLY A 79 -9.65 -10.39 -1.36
C GLY A 79 -8.17 -10.55 -1.08
N LYS A 80 -7.35 -9.61 -1.53
CA LYS A 80 -5.90 -9.62 -1.27
C LYS A 80 -5.58 -9.09 0.13
N THR A 81 -4.40 -9.46 0.62
CA THR A 81 -3.90 -9.01 1.91
C THR A 81 -2.73 -8.08 1.69
N ALA A 82 -2.93 -6.82 2.02
CA ALA A 82 -1.92 -5.77 1.83
C ALA A 82 -1.28 -5.41 3.18
N ILE A 83 -0.37 -4.45 3.15
CA ILE A 83 0.31 -3.94 4.34
C ILE A 83 -0.03 -2.47 4.50
N ALA A 84 -0.42 -2.09 5.71
CA ALA A 84 -0.74 -0.70 6.02
C ALA A 84 -0.10 -0.27 7.33
N ILE A 85 0.31 1.00 7.38
CA ILE A 85 0.57 1.65 8.66
C ILE A 85 -0.79 2.17 9.16
N VAL A 86 -1.17 1.77 10.38
CA VAL A 86 -2.54 1.96 10.86
C VAL A 86 -2.66 3.00 11.97
N ASN A 87 -1.56 3.48 12.51
CA ASN A 87 -1.58 4.44 13.61
C ASN A 87 -1.18 5.85 13.17
N LEU A 88 -1.60 6.25 11.99
CA LEU A 88 -1.49 7.64 11.54
C LEU A 88 -2.80 8.37 11.85
N PRO A 89 -2.76 9.68 12.16
CA PRO A 89 -3.98 10.47 12.26
C PRO A 89 -4.75 10.42 10.92
N PRO A 90 -6.08 10.38 10.96
CA PRO A 90 -6.86 10.41 9.72
C PRO A 90 -6.55 11.65 8.88
N ARG A 91 -6.47 11.46 7.57
CA ARG A 91 -6.22 12.54 6.61
C ARG A 91 -7.39 12.63 5.64
N LYS A 92 -7.98 13.82 5.52
CA LYS A 92 -9.09 14.01 4.59
C LYS A 92 -8.57 14.14 3.16
N MET A 93 -9.10 13.30 2.27
CA MET A 93 -8.77 13.30 0.84
C MET A 93 -10.07 13.20 0.06
N MET A 94 -10.35 14.18 -0.80
CA MET A 94 -11.60 14.25 -1.57
C MET A 94 -12.84 14.10 -0.67
N GLY A 95 -12.80 14.71 0.51
CA GLY A 95 -13.91 14.66 1.47
C GLY A 95 -14.04 13.37 2.28
N ILE A 96 -13.11 12.42 2.10
CA ILE A 96 -13.13 11.12 2.77
C ILE A 96 -11.94 11.02 3.71
N ASP A 97 -12.16 10.59 4.95
CA ASP A 97 -11.07 10.39 5.89
C ASP A 97 -10.32 9.10 5.58
N SER A 98 -9.02 9.22 5.26
CA SER A 98 -8.13 8.08 5.08
C SER A 98 -7.47 7.76 6.42
N GLU A 99 -7.63 6.53 6.88
CA GLU A 99 -7.26 6.09 8.23
C GLU A 99 -6.01 5.24 8.23
N GLY A 100 -4.97 5.73 7.58
CA GLY A 100 -3.70 5.04 7.45
C GLY A 100 -3.14 5.16 6.05
N MET A 101 -2.13 4.35 5.75
CA MET A 101 -1.48 4.36 4.45
C MET A 101 -1.07 2.95 4.02
N LEU A 102 -1.44 2.56 2.81
CA LEU A 102 -0.94 1.33 2.20
C LEU A 102 0.50 1.54 1.74
N ILE A 103 1.28 0.47 1.73
CA ILE A 103 2.69 0.52 1.40
C ILE A 103 2.90 -0.06 0.00
N SER A 104 3.62 0.67 -0.84
CA SER A 104 3.93 0.26 -2.20
C SER A 104 5.41 0.47 -2.49
N ALA A 105 5.96 -0.40 -3.33
CA ALA A 105 7.31 -0.22 -3.87
C ALA A 105 7.22 0.54 -5.18
N VAL A 106 8.02 1.57 -5.34
CA VAL A 106 7.99 2.46 -6.49
C VAL A 106 9.35 2.52 -7.13
N HIS A 107 9.40 2.49 -8.46
CA HIS A 107 10.63 2.64 -9.23
C HIS A 107 10.31 3.33 -10.56
N GLU A 108 11.34 3.67 -11.31
CA GLU A 108 11.19 4.21 -12.65
C GLU A 108 11.85 3.25 -13.64
N GLU A 109 11.18 3.00 -14.75
CA GLU A 109 11.68 2.13 -15.82
C GLU A 109 11.36 2.79 -17.16
N ASP A 110 12.38 3.03 -17.97
CA ASP A 110 12.27 3.68 -19.28
C ASP A 110 11.51 5.02 -19.21
N GLY A 111 11.74 5.80 -18.14
CA GLY A 111 11.09 7.08 -17.93
C GLY A 111 9.66 7.00 -17.42
N HIS A 112 9.17 5.81 -17.11
CA HIS A 112 7.82 5.59 -16.56
C HIS A 112 7.88 5.08 -15.13
N GLU A 113 6.98 5.57 -14.28
CA GLU A 113 6.87 5.08 -12.92
C GLU A 113 6.25 3.68 -12.90
N GLY A 114 6.90 2.76 -12.21
CA GLY A 114 6.35 1.45 -11.89
C GLY A 114 6.02 1.39 -10.41
N LEU A 115 4.93 0.71 -10.07
CA LEU A 115 4.49 0.59 -8.69
C LEU A 115 3.97 -0.82 -8.42
N ASN A 116 4.34 -1.35 -7.28
CA ASN A 116 3.80 -2.63 -6.81
C ASN A 116 3.31 -2.47 -5.38
N LEU A 117 2.02 -2.69 -5.17
CA LEU A 117 1.44 -2.71 -3.84
C LEU A 117 2.02 -3.89 -3.07
N LEU A 118 2.53 -3.65 -1.86
CA LEU A 118 3.05 -4.72 -1.03
C LEU A 118 1.90 -5.59 -0.54
N MET A 119 2.02 -6.89 -0.81
CA MET A 119 1.01 -7.88 -0.42
C MET A 119 1.71 -9.06 0.24
N VAL A 120 1.03 -9.69 1.17
CA VAL A 120 1.48 -10.92 1.80
C VAL A 120 0.53 -12.05 1.40
N ASN A 121 0.92 -13.28 1.73
CA ASN A 121 0.08 -14.43 1.45
C ASN A 121 -1.30 -14.25 2.08
N ASP A 122 -2.36 -14.59 1.33
CA ASP A 122 -3.75 -14.40 1.78
C ASP A 122 -4.13 -15.28 2.98
N ARG A 123 -3.28 -16.23 3.36
CA ARG A 123 -3.47 -17.02 4.59
C ARG A 123 -3.05 -16.26 5.84
N ILE A 124 -2.35 -15.14 5.69
CA ILE A 124 -2.00 -14.31 6.84
C ILE A 124 -3.29 -13.63 7.32
N PRO A 125 -3.63 -13.74 8.61
CA PRO A 125 -4.86 -13.15 9.10
C PRO A 125 -4.78 -11.63 9.14
N ALA A 126 -5.93 -10.99 8.94
CA ALA A 126 -6.05 -9.55 9.11
C ALA A 126 -5.63 -9.16 10.53
N GLY A 127 -4.85 -8.10 10.63
CA GLY A 127 -4.34 -7.62 11.92
C GLY A 127 -3.00 -8.18 12.32
N ALA A 128 -2.42 -9.11 11.56
CA ALA A 128 -1.09 -9.62 11.86
C ALA A 128 -0.08 -8.48 11.83
N LYS A 129 0.70 -8.34 12.90
CA LYS A 129 1.65 -7.25 13.00
C LYS A 129 2.92 -7.56 12.23
N LEU A 130 3.46 -6.56 11.57
CA LEU A 130 4.76 -6.63 10.91
C LEU A 130 5.84 -6.10 11.86
N TYR A 131 6.94 -6.80 11.87
CA TYR A 131 8.09 -6.44 12.69
C TYR A 131 9.28 -6.09 11.83
#